data_50b8b6e97e0f8aa363ef824da80da02b
#
_entry.id   50b8b6e97e0f8aa363ef824da80da02b
#
_cell.length_a   1.000
_cell.length_b   1.000
_cell.length_c   1.000
_cell.angle_alpha   90.00
_cell.angle_beta   90.00
_cell.angle_gamma   90.00
#
_symmetry.space_group_name_H-M   'P 1'
#
loop_
_entity.id
_entity.type
_entity.pdbx_description
1 polymer ?
#
loop_
_entity_poly.entity_id
_entity_poly.type
_entity_poly.pdbx_seq_one_letter_code
_entity_poly.pdbx_strand_id
1 'polypeptide(L)'
;MERAIKEKMTTLDVESAMPQDLINAKPLTISLKDFFATSQLSQFMDQTNPLSEITHKRRVSALGPGGLTRERAGFEVRDVHPTHYGRICPIETPEGPNIGLINSLSTYAKINKYGFIA
;
A
#
# COMPACT_ATOMS: atom_id res chain seq x y z
N MET A 1 17.44 7.37 -6.00
CA MET A 1 17.76 8.80 -6.19
C MET A 1 19.11 9.22 -5.64
N GLU A 2 19.47 8.79 -4.45
CA GLU A 2 20.76 9.15 -3.84
C GLU A 2 21.95 8.78 -4.72
N ARG A 3 21.97 7.58 -5.28
CA ARG A 3 23.04 7.14 -6.15
C ARG A 3 23.16 8.01 -7.40
N ALA A 4 22.03 8.36 -8.02
CA ALA A 4 22.03 9.20 -9.21
C ALA A 4 22.55 10.61 -8.92
N ILE A 5 22.21 11.17 -7.76
CA ILE A 5 22.73 12.46 -7.32
C ILE A 5 24.22 12.41 -7.08
N LYS A 6 24.71 11.35 -6.44
CA LYS A 6 26.15 11.16 -6.21
C LYS A 6 26.92 11.07 -7.51
N GLU A 7 26.44 10.32 -8.48
CA GLU A 7 27.07 10.21 -9.80
C GLU A 7 27.15 11.55 -10.52
N LYS A 8 26.09 12.34 -10.46
CA LYS A 8 26.09 13.68 -11.06
C LYS A 8 27.05 14.63 -10.34
N MET A 9 27.18 14.51 -9.02
CA MET A 9 28.12 15.34 -8.27
C MET A 9 29.57 15.09 -8.65
N THR A 10 29.91 13.91 -9.14
CA THR A 10 31.27 13.61 -9.62
C THR A 10 31.56 14.17 -11.01
N THR A 11 30.52 14.43 -11.82
CA THR A 11 30.67 14.90 -13.21
C THR A 11 30.43 16.41 -13.36
N LEU A 12 29.78 17.05 -12.40
CA LEU A 12 29.46 18.48 -12.41
C LEU A 12 30.23 19.21 -11.30
N ASP A 13 30.48 20.49 -11.54
CA ASP A 13 31.02 21.37 -10.49
C ASP A 13 29.90 21.68 -9.48
N VAL A 14 30.06 21.17 -8.25
CA VAL A 14 29.06 21.32 -7.19
C VAL A 14 28.82 22.76 -6.82
N GLU A 15 29.85 23.63 -6.91
CA GLU A 15 29.72 25.04 -6.55
C GLU A 15 28.85 25.83 -7.52
N SER A 16 28.82 25.43 -8.80
CA SER A 16 28.05 26.10 -9.84
C SER A 16 26.74 25.39 -10.20
N ALA A 17 26.51 24.18 -9.67
CA ALA A 17 25.33 23.39 -10.00
C ALA A 17 24.08 23.89 -9.26
N MET A 18 22.98 24.00 -9.97
CA MET A 18 21.66 24.26 -9.40
C MET A 18 21.05 22.94 -8.91
N PRO A 19 20.15 22.96 -7.90
CA PRO A 19 19.48 21.72 -7.46
C PRO A 19 18.81 20.97 -8.60
N GLN A 20 18.28 21.66 -9.59
CA GLN A 20 17.64 21.08 -10.77
C GLN A 20 18.60 20.27 -11.62
N ASP A 21 19.90 20.63 -11.64
CA ASP A 21 20.92 19.93 -12.40
C ASP A 21 21.34 18.62 -11.72
N LEU A 22 21.16 18.51 -10.40
CA LEU A 22 21.53 17.34 -9.62
C LEU A 22 20.39 16.32 -9.53
N ILE A 23 19.16 16.78 -9.63
CA ILE A 23 17.97 15.92 -9.45
C ILE A 23 17.50 15.37 -10.80
N ASN A 24 17.48 14.05 -10.92
CA ASN A 24 16.92 13.37 -12.07
C ASN A 24 15.71 12.54 -11.60
N ALA A 25 14.53 12.83 -12.14
CA ALA A 25 13.30 12.16 -11.78
C ALA A 25 13.14 10.77 -12.39
N LYS A 26 13.96 10.39 -13.39
CA LYS A 26 13.81 9.10 -14.07
C LYS A 26 13.90 7.88 -13.16
N PRO A 27 14.88 7.76 -12.24
CA PRO A 27 14.94 6.60 -11.34
C PRO A 27 13.69 6.47 -10.47
N LEU A 28 13.17 7.59 -9.98
CA LEU A 28 11.95 7.61 -9.18
C LEU A 28 10.73 7.21 -10.02
N THR A 29 10.64 7.73 -11.24
CA THR A 29 9.56 7.39 -12.17
C THR A 29 9.55 5.91 -12.51
N ILE A 30 10.71 5.32 -12.76
CA ILE A 30 10.85 3.89 -13.06
C ILE A 30 10.40 3.04 -11.86
N SER A 31 10.82 3.41 -10.65
CA SER A 31 10.44 2.69 -9.43
C SER A 31 8.93 2.74 -9.18
N LEU A 32 8.31 3.90 -9.40
CA LEU A 32 6.86 4.04 -9.25
C LEU A 32 6.09 3.21 -10.28
N LYS A 33 6.52 3.23 -11.54
CA LYS A 33 5.89 2.41 -12.58
C LYS A 33 6.01 0.92 -12.28
N ASP A 34 7.16 0.48 -11.82
CA ASP A 34 7.38 -0.92 -11.44
C ASP A 34 6.46 -1.33 -10.30
N PHE A 35 6.33 -0.49 -9.28
CA PHE A 35 5.41 -0.75 -8.18
C PHE A 35 3.97 -0.93 -8.65
N PHE A 36 3.45 0.02 -9.44
CA PHE A 36 2.06 -0.02 -9.88
C PHE A 36 1.77 -1.08 -10.94
N ALA A 37 2.78 -1.52 -11.68
CA ALA A 37 2.60 -2.50 -12.75
C ALA A 37 2.84 -3.95 -12.31
N THR A 38 3.79 -4.20 -11.42
CA THR A 38 4.26 -5.56 -11.13
C THR A 38 4.20 -5.96 -9.65
N SER A 39 4.04 -5.01 -8.72
CA SER A 39 4.03 -5.34 -7.29
C SER A 39 2.81 -6.17 -6.91
N GLN A 40 2.99 -7.12 -5.99
CA GLN A 40 1.89 -7.87 -5.39
C GLN A 40 0.93 -6.99 -4.60
N LEU A 41 1.40 -5.82 -4.16
CA LEU A 41 0.59 -4.87 -3.39
C LEU A 41 -0.34 -4.04 -4.27
N SER A 42 -0.06 -4.01 -5.59
CA SER A 42 -0.90 -3.29 -6.55
C SER A 42 -1.80 -4.26 -7.29
N GLN A 43 -3.09 -3.97 -7.33
CA GLN A 43 -4.10 -4.80 -7.98
C GLN A 43 -4.86 -4.00 -9.03
N PHE A 44 -5.39 -4.73 -10.03
CA PHE A 44 -6.29 -4.14 -11.00
C PHE A 44 -7.56 -3.66 -10.29
N MET A 45 -7.90 -2.38 -10.48
CA MET A 45 -9.03 -1.78 -9.77
C MET A 45 -10.37 -2.32 -10.29
N ASP A 46 -11.27 -2.69 -9.37
CA ASP A 46 -12.63 -3.05 -9.71
C ASP A 46 -13.39 -1.78 -10.13
N GLN A 47 -13.87 -1.75 -11.36
CA GLN A 47 -14.52 -0.59 -11.97
C GLN A 47 -15.98 -0.85 -12.34
N THR A 48 -16.64 -1.82 -11.70
CA THR A 48 -18.04 -2.18 -12.00
C THR A 48 -18.96 -0.98 -11.77
N ASN A 49 -18.76 -0.23 -10.68
CA ASN A 49 -19.46 1.04 -10.41
C ASN A 49 -18.61 1.89 -9.45
N PRO A 50 -18.97 3.18 -9.27
CA PRO A 50 -18.16 4.06 -8.41
C PRO A 50 -18.00 3.57 -6.96
N LEU A 51 -19.03 2.94 -6.39
CA LEU A 51 -18.94 2.38 -5.04
C LEU A 51 -17.93 1.23 -4.96
N SER A 52 -17.89 0.39 -5.98
CA SER A 52 -16.91 -0.71 -6.06
C SER A 52 -15.48 -0.18 -6.10
N GLU A 53 -15.24 0.92 -6.81
CA GLU A 53 -13.92 1.56 -6.85
C GLU A 53 -13.50 2.05 -5.47
N ILE A 54 -14.39 2.75 -4.75
CA ILE A 54 -14.12 3.25 -3.41
C ILE A 54 -13.87 2.10 -2.44
N THR A 55 -14.69 1.07 -2.50
CA THR A 55 -14.56 -0.12 -1.65
C THR A 55 -13.22 -0.81 -1.87
N HIS A 56 -12.79 -0.94 -3.12
CA HIS A 56 -11.51 -1.55 -3.43
C HIS A 56 -10.34 -0.73 -2.87
N LYS A 57 -10.41 0.60 -2.97
CA LYS A 57 -9.36 1.48 -2.46
C LYS A 57 -9.26 1.48 -0.93
N ARG A 58 -10.36 1.18 -0.23
CA ARG A 58 -10.41 1.13 1.24
C ARG A 58 -10.16 -0.27 1.80
N ARG A 59 -9.77 -1.20 0.97
CA ARG A 59 -9.54 -2.59 1.38
C ARG A 59 -8.26 -2.74 2.19
N VAL A 60 -8.31 -3.57 3.22
CA VAL A 60 -7.17 -3.91 4.08
C VAL A 60 -6.91 -5.40 3.99
N SER A 61 -5.69 -5.79 3.72
CA SER A 61 -5.30 -7.20 3.58
C SER A 61 -4.19 -7.58 4.54
N ALA A 62 -4.29 -8.76 5.13
CA ALA A 62 -3.23 -9.34 5.94
C ALA A 62 -2.21 -10.12 5.10
N LEU A 63 -2.47 -10.28 3.82
CA LEU A 63 -1.63 -11.02 2.88
C LEU A 63 -0.57 -10.11 2.25
N GLY A 64 0.39 -10.73 1.58
CA GLY A 64 1.40 -10.03 0.81
C GLY A 64 2.76 -9.97 1.49
N PRO A 65 3.72 -9.23 0.91
CA PRO A 65 5.07 -9.11 1.49
C PRO A 65 5.04 -8.55 2.92
N GLY A 66 5.69 -9.24 3.85
CA GLY A 66 5.68 -8.87 5.26
C GLY A 66 4.41 -9.24 6.02
N GLY A 67 3.43 -9.84 5.34
CA GLY A 67 2.18 -10.28 5.96
C GLY A 67 2.09 -11.80 6.11
N LEU A 68 0.87 -12.27 6.31
CA LEU A 68 0.56 -13.68 6.47
C LEU A 68 0.38 -14.36 5.11
N THR A 69 0.54 -15.69 5.08
CA THR A 69 0.11 -16.51 3.97
C THR A 69 -1.19 -17.22 4.34
N ARG A 70 -1.98 -17.64 3.33
CA ARG A 70 -3.23 -18.36 3.58
C ARG A 70 -3.00 -19.61 4.42
N GLU A 71 -1.90 -20.31 4.19
CA GLU A 71 -1.57 -21.57 4.86
C GLU A 71 -1.20 -21.35 6.32
N ARG A 72 -0.58 -20.20 6.65
CA ARG A 72 -0.16 -19.86 8.01
C ARG A 72 -1.25 -19.20 8.84
N ALA A 73 -2.34 -18.78 8.20
CA ALA A 73 -3.41 -18.08 8.90
C ALA A 73 -4.30 -19.09 9.64
N GLY A 74 -4.32 -19.02 10.96
CA GLY A 74 -5.21 -19.79 11.79
C GLY A 74 -6.52 -19.06 12.08
N PHE A 75 -7.39 -19.66 12.88
CA PHE A 75 -8.67 -19.07 13.22
C PHE A 75 -8.53 -17.76 14.00
N GLU A 76 -7.51 -17.61 14.83
CA GLU A 76 -7.31 -16.41 15.64
C GLU A 76 -7.14 -15.15 14.80
N VAL A 77 -6.35 -15.22 13.72
CA VAL A 77 -6.12 -14.08 12.84
C VAL A 77 -7.31 -13.79 11.92
N ARG A 78 -8.19 -14.78 11.71
CA ARG A 78 -9.39 -14.62 10.88
C ARG A 78 -10.59 -14.14 11.66
N ASP A 79 -10.55 -14.22 12.99
CA ASP A 79 -11.64 -13.80 13.86
C ASP A 79 -11.71 -12.28 14.02
N VAL A 80 -12.91 -11.80 14.38
CA VAL A 80 -13.12 -10.40 14.71
C VAL A 80 -12.58 -10.13 16.11
N HIS A 81 -11.70 -9.16 16.20
CA HIS A 81 -11.15 -8.70 17.48
C HIS A 81 -11.92 -7.48 18.00
N PRO A 82 -12.09 -7.30 19.32
CA PRO A 82 -12.78 -6.12 19.85
C PRO A 82 -12.21 -4.78 19.39
N THR A 83 -10.91 -4.72 19.09
CA THR A 83 -10.26 -3.50 18.57
C THR A 83 -10.72 -3.14 17.17
N HIS A 84 -11.41 -4.03 16.45
CA HIS A 84 -11.98 -3.72 15.14
C HIS A 84 -13.15 -2.75 15.22
N TYR A 85 -13.77 -2.60 16.39
CA TYR A 85 -14.94 -1.74 16.55
C TYR A 85 -14.63 -0.29 16.15
N GLY A 86 -15.42 0.24 15.22
CA GLY A 86 -15.23 1.58 14.68
C GLY A 86 -14.04 1.73 13.73
N ARG A 87 -13.28 0.67 13.47
CA ARG A 87 -12.09 0.71 12.63
C ARG A 87 -12.18 -0.16 11.38
N ILE A 88 -12.57 -1.41 11.57
CA ILE A 88 -12.67 -2.38 10.48
C ILE A 88 -14.06 -2.99 10.49
N CYS A 89 -14.67 -3.12 9.32
CA CYS A 89 -15.98 -3.73 9.18
C CYS A 89 -15.93 -5.22 9.57
N PRO A 90 -16.75 -5.67 10.52
CA PRO A 90 -16.68 -7.06 11.00
C PRO A 90 -17.32 -8.08 10.07
N ILE A 91 -18.09 -7.64 9.07
CA ILE A 91 -18.84 -8.54 8.18
C ILE A 91 -18.36 -8.52 6.74
N GLU A 92 -17.76 -7.45 6.26
CA GLU A 92 -17.30 -7.36 4.87
C GLU A 92 -15.94 -8.07 4.71
N THR A 93 -16.00 -9.32 4.24
CA THR A 93 -14.82 -10.15 4.00
C THR A 93 -15.16 -11.16 2.89
N PRO A 94 -14.17 -11.60 2.08
CA PRO A 94 -14.40 -12.65 1.09
C PRO A 94 -14.79 -13.97 1.74
N GLU A 95 -15.48 -14.82 1.00
CA GLU A 95 -15.71 -16.21 1.36
C GLU A 95 -14.52 -17.07 0.90
N GLY A 96 -14.31 -18.19 1.57
CA GLY A 96 -13.29 -19.16 1.19
C GLY A 96 -11.93 -18.94 1.83
N PRO A 97 -10.82 -19.24 1.11
CA PRO A 97 -9.48 -19.23 1.71
C PRO A 97 -9.04 -17.90 2.30
N ASN A 98 -9.58 -16.79 1.84
CA ASN A 98 -9.21 -15.45 2.28
C ASN A 98 -10.13 -14.89 3.36
N ILE A 99 -11.06 -15.69 3.90
CA ILE A 99 -12.00 -15.19 4.91
C ILE A 99 -11.28 -14.63 6.13
N GLY A 100 -11.65 -13.44 6.55
CA GLY A 100 -11.04 -12.76 7.69
C GLY A 100 -9.65 -12.19 7.43
N LEU A 101 -9.01 -12.49 6.30
CA LEU A 101 -7.70 -11.96 5.93
C LEU A 101 -7.79 -10.69 5.12
N ILE A 102 -8.86 -10.50 4.39
CA ILE A 102 -9.11 -9.28 3.61
C ILE A 102 -10.35 -8.63 4.16
N ASN A 103 -10.24 -7.38 4.57
CA ASN A 103 -11.31 -6.65 5.21
C ASN A 103 -11.43 -5.25 4.61
N SER A 104 -12.44 -4.50 5.04
CA SER A 104 -12.61 -3.11 4.62
C SER A 104 -12.60 -2.19 5.84
N LEU A 105 -12.09 -0.97 5.67
CA LEU A 105 -12.13 0.04 6.70
C LEU A 105 -13.58 0.45 6.98
N SER A 106 -13.88 0.76 8.24
CA SER A 106 -15.17 1.33 8.60
C SER A 106 -15.35 2.71 7.97
N THR A 107 -16.60 3.11 7.76
CA THR A 107 -16.93 4.33 7.02
C THR A 107 -16.25 5.58 7.57
N TYR A 108 -16.18 5.70 8.89
CA TYR A 108 -15.57 6.87 9.55
C TYR A 108 -14.18 6.65 10.06
N ALA A 109 -13.59 5.48 9.79
CA ALA A 109 -12.22 5.19 10.20
C ALA A 109 -11.23 6.00 9.36
N LYS A 110 -10.20 6.54 10.01
CA LYS A 110 -9.14 7.30 9.36
C LYS A 110 -7.80 6.77 9.82
N ILE A 111 -6.82 6.91 8.97
CA ILE A 111 -5.43 6.53 9.27
C ILE A 111 -4.68 7.78 9.68
N ASN A 112 -4.00 7.74 10.83
CA ASN A 112 -3.22 8.87 11.30
C ASN A 112 -1.87 8.93 10.58
N LYS A 113 -1.07 9.95 10.90
CA LYS A 113 0.24 10.15 10.25
C LYS A 113 1.26 9.04 10.54
N TYR A 114 1.01 8.20 11.53
CA TYR A 114 1.87 7.08 11.88
C TYR A 114 1.39 5.75 11.29
N GLY A 115 0.28 5.74 10.55
CA GLY A 115 -0.27 4.53 9.95
C GLY A 115 -1.26 3.76 10.82
N PHE A 116 -1.62 4.27 11.98
CA PHE A 116 -2.60 3.62 12.85
C PHE A 116 -4.03 4.05 12.50
N ILE A 117 -4.97 3.13 12.64
CA ILE A 117 -6.39 3.40 12.42
C ILE A 117 -6.98 4.02 13.69
N ALA A 118 -7.51 5.21 13.54
CA ALA A 118 -8.12 5.94 14.63
C ALA A 118 -9.66 5.85 14.60
#